data_d80cd09dd301f7aace5604c69f52190c
#
_entry.id   d80cd09dd301f7aace5604c69f52190c
#
_cell.length_a   1.000
_cell.length_b   1.000
_cell.length_c   1.000
_cell.angle_alpha   90.00
_cell.angle_beta   90.00
_cell.angle_gamma   90.00
#
_symmetry.space_group_name_H-M   'P 1'
#
loop_
_entity.id
_entity.type
_entity.pdbx_description
1 polymer ?
#
loop_
_entity_poly.entity_id
_entity_poly.type
_entity_poly.pdbx_seq_one_letter_code
_entity_poly.pdbx_strand_id
1 'polypeptide(L)'
;MTPPRATVDLKSLQERLGYTFEKQDLLSQALTHRSHSKKNNERLEFLGDSILNCVVAEMLYERYSDLDEGDLSRVRANLVKQQALYEIAQTLSLSDYLRLGEGELKSGGFRRPSILADTLEAVTGAIFLDGGFDAAKTCLRKLYSIILSQVDPKTLGKDDKTLLQECLQSYQLPLPTYNVTGTSGAAHNQQFEVECLIPSLKVSVKGE
;
A
#
# COMPACT_ATOMS: atom_id res chain seq x y z
N MET A 1 -35.56 1.90 5.56
CA MET A 1 -35.27 1.84 4.12
C MET A 1 -34.18 2.86 3.84
N THR A 2 -32.98 2.39 3.54
CA THR A 2 -31.89 3.28 3.09
C THR A 2 -32.25 3.74 1.68
N PRO A 3 -32.17 5.04 1.35
CA PRO A 3 -32.47 5.50 0.00
C PRO A 3 -31.52 4.80 -0.99
N PRO A 4 -31.98 4.47 -2.22
CA PRO A 4 -31.10 3.95 -3.24
C PRO A 4 -29.96 4.96 -3.43
N ARG A 5 -28.67 4.49 -3.30
CA ARG A 5 -27.54 5.32 -3.71
C ARG A 5 -27.83 5.77 -5.15
N ALA A 6 -27.89 7.09 -5.35
CA ALA A 6 -27.96 7.68 -6.68
C ALA A 6 -26.94 6.96 -7.58
N THR A 7 -27.28 6.79 -8.85
CA THR A 7 -26.36 6.24 -9.85
C THR A 7 -25.06 7.03 -9.77
N VAL A 8 -24.05 6.42 -9.13
CA VAL A 8 -22.78 7.12 -8.91
C VAL A 8 -22.15 7.37 -10.26
N ASP A 9 -21.86 8.61 -10.55
CA ASP A 9 -21.26 9.01 -11.83
C ASP A 9 -19.82 8.51 -11.91
N LEU A 10 -19.63 7.40 -12.60
CA LEU A 10 -18.29 6.81 -12.85
C LEU A 10 -17.39 7.73 -13.70
N LYS A 11 -17.91 8.77 -14.33
CA LYS A 11 -17.13 9.72 -15.10
C LYS A 11 -16.11 10.45 -14.23
N SER A 12 -16.54 10.91 -13.05
CA SER A 12 -15.65 11.58 -12.08
C SER A 12 -14.51 10.68 -11.60
N LEU A 13 -14.73 9.37 -11.42
CA LEU A 13 -13.67 8.43 -11.09
C LEU A 13 -12.69 8.28 -12.26
N GLN A 14 -13.17 8.12 -13.48
CA GLN A 14 -12.36 7.99 -14.69
C GLN A 14 -11.46 9.24 -14.92
N GLU A 15 -11.97 10.43 -14.66
CA GLU A 15 -11.21 11.68 -14.71
C GLU A 15 -10.06 11.70 -13.69
N ARG A 16 -10.31 11.24 -12.46
CA ARG A 16 -9.26 11.13 -11.42
C ARG A 16 -8.22 10.07 -11.78
N LEU A 17 -8.63 8.93 -12.29
CA LEU A 17 -7.73 7.89 -12.79
C LEU A 17 -6.90 8.39 -13.98
N GLY A 18 -7.43 9.33 -14.77
CA GLY A 18 -6.85 9.76 -16.04
C GLY A 18 -7.01 8.71 -17.15
N TYR A 19 -8.04 7.85 -17.02
CA TYR A 19 -8.34 6.80 -17.98
C TYR A 19 -9.85 6.68 -18.18
N THR A 20 -10.28 6.62 -19.44
CA THR A 20 -11.68 6.43 -19.83
C THR A 20 -11.84 5.02 -20.38
N PHE A 21 -12.68 4.22 -19.74
CA PHE A 21 -12.94 2.84 -20.15
C PHE A 21 -13.79 2.77 -21.43
N GLU A 22 -13.35 1.95 -22.39
CA GLU A 22 -14.17 1.53 -23.52
C GLU A 22 -15.22 0.50 -23.05
N LYS A 23 -14.82 -0.47 -22.21
CA LYS A 23 -15.69 -1.51 -21.65
C LYS A 23 -16.09 -1.15 -20.21
N GLN A 24 -17.14 -0.37 -20.06
CA GLN A 24 -17.63 0.09 -18.74
C GLN A 24 -17.96 -1.06 -17.76
N ASP A 25 -18.25 -2.24 -18.28
CA ASP A 25 -18.47 -3.45 -17.49
C ASP A 25 -17.23 -3.89 -16.69
N LEU A 26 -16.01 -3.67 -17.20
CA LEU A 26 -14.77 -3.96 -16.49
C LEU A 26 -14.62 -3.08 -15.25
N LEU A 27 -14.86 -1.77 -15.40
CA LEU A 27 -14.85 -0.85 -14.26
C LEU A 27 -15.93 -1.22 -13.24
N SER A 28 -17.16 -1.50 -13.70
CA SER A 28 -18.25 -1.92 -12.83
C SER A 28 -17.90 -3.21 -12.06
N GLN A 29 -17.24 -4.17 -12.71
CA GLN A 29 -16.79 -5.39 -12.06
C GLN A 29 -15.67 -5.13 -11.05
N ALA A 30 -14.69 -4.29 -11.37
CA ALA A 30 -13.60 -3.90 -10.47
C ALA A 30 -14.11 -3.26 -9.17
N LEU A 31 -15.21 -2.49 -9.25
CA LEU A 31 -15.85 -1.85 -8.11
C LEU A 31 -16.84 -2.76 -7.36
N THR A 32 -17.00 -4.02 -7.75
CA THR A 32 -17.96 -4.96 -7.17
C THR A 32 -17.26 -5.97 -6.27
N HIS A 33 -17.46 -5.83 -4.95
CA HIS A 33 -16.94 -6.77 -3.96
C HIS A 33 -17.69 -8.11 -3.97
N ARG A 34 -17.03 -9.20 -3.58
CA ARG A 34 -17.62 -10.57 -3.51
C ARG A 34 -18.89 -10.69 -2.69
N SER A 35 -19.09 -9.82 -1.68
CA SER A 35 -20.32 -9.81 -0.89
C SER A 35 -21.54 -9.35 -1.68
N HIS A 36 -21.34 -8.63 -2.78
CA HIS A 36 -22.42 -8.08 -3.60
C HIS A 36 -22.85 -9.02 -4.72
N SER A 37 -21.90 -9.66 -5.42
CA SER A 37 -22.19 -10.48 -6.59
C SER A 37 -21.15 -11.57 -6.82
N LYS A 38 -21.56 -12.67 -7.49
CA LYS A 38 -20.64 -13.72 -7.97
C LYS A 38 -19.67 -13.20 -9.06
N LYS A 39 -20.12 -12.27 -9.91
CA LYS A 39 -19.24 -11.54 -10.83
C LYS A 39 -18.67 -10.36 -10.07
N ASN A 40 -17.53 -10.56 -9.44
CA ASN A 40 -16.86 -9.63 -8.52
C ASN A 40 -15.44 -9.29 -8.99
N ASN A 41 -14.70 -8.58 -8.14
CA ASN A 41 -13.39 -8.03 -8.42
C ASN A 41 -12.20 -8.97 -8.15
N GLU A 42 -12.35 -10.10 -7.45
CA GLU A 42 -11.21 -10.93 -6.99
C GLU A 42 -10.24 -11.35 -8.10
N ARG A 43 -10.73 -11.69 -9.29
CA ARG A 43 -9.88 -12.06 -10.42
C ARG A 43 -9.16 -10.86 -11.06
N LEU A 44 -9.79 -9.69 -11.02
CA LEU A 44 -9.17 -8.44 -11.49
C LEU A 44 -8.12 -7.96 -10.51
N GLU A 45 -8.36 -8.09 -9.21
CA GLU A 45 -7.42 -7.85 -8.11
C GLU A 45 -6.15 -8.68 -8.30
N PHE A 46 -6.27 -10.01 -8.43
CA PHE A 46 -5.14 -10.90 -8.69
C PHE A 46 -4.27 -10.46 -9.88
N LEU A 47 -4.91 -10.06 -10.98
CA LEU A 47 -4.20 -9.59 -12.17
C LEU A 47 -3.57 -8.22 -11.93
N GLY A 48 -4.33 -7.32 -11.30
CA GLY A 48 -3.93 -5.95 -11.03
C GLY A 48 -2.75 -5.85 -10.08
N ASP A 49 -2.69 -6.68 -9.03
CA ASP A 49 -1.54 -6.79 -8.14
C ASP A 49 -0.25 -7.03 -8.93
N SER A 50 -0.26 -8.00 -9.84
CA SER A 50 0.92 -8.31 -10.67
C SER A 50 1.34 -7.14 -11.56
N ILE A 51 0.38 -6.45 -12.18
CA ILE A 51 0.64 -5.29 -13.04
C ILE A 51 1.18 -4.12 -12.20
N LEU A 52 0.59 -3.86 -11.05
CA LEU A 52 0.98 -2.80 -10.12
C LEU A 52 2.41 -3.03 -9.63
N ASN A 53 2.73 -4.23 -9.18
CA ASN A 53 4.08 -4.61 -8.76
C ASN A 53 5.12 -4.40 -9.88
N CYS A 54 4.80 -4.79 -11.11
CA CYS A 54 5.66 -4.62 -12.27
C CYS A 54 5.92 -3.14 -12.56
N VAL A 55 4.87 -2.32 -12.63
CA VAL A 55 4.99 -0.89 -12.94
C VAL A 55 5.74 -0.14 -11.84
N VAL A 56 5.45 -0.43 -10.57
CA VAL A 56 6.17 0.21 -9.44
C VAL A 56 7.64 -0.18 -9.47
N ALA A 57 7.98 -1.45 -9.77
CA ALA A 57 9.36 -1.88 -9.91
C ALA A 57 10.10 -1.11 -11.02
N GLU A 58 9.47 -0.94 -12.19
CA GLU A 58 10.02 -0.16 -13.29
C GLU A 58 10.23 1.31 -12.90
N MET A 59 9.25 1.94 -12.25
CA MET A 59 9.36 3.33 -11.79
C MET A 59 10.53 3.53 -10.81
N LEU A 60 10.74 2.59 -9.90
CA LEU A 60 11.86 2.62 -8.95
C LEU A 60 13.20 2.42 -9.64
N TYR A 61 13.29 1.45 -10.55
CA TYR A 61 14.48 1.16 -11.34
C TYR A 61 14.93 2.38 -12.17
N GLU A 62 13.99 3.08 -12.82
CA GLU A 62 14.29 4.29 -13.59
C GLU A 62 14.69 5.47 -12.71
N ARG A 63 14.09 5.59 -11.51
CA ARG A 63 14.30 6.75 -10.65
C ARG A 63 15.56 6.67 -9.79
N TYR A 64 15.93 5.48 -9.35
CA TYR A 64 17.01 5.24 -8.38
C TYR A 64 18.07 4.31 -8.93
N SER A 65 18.97 4.88 -9.75
CA SER A 65 20.04 4.14 -10.42
C SER A 65 21.16 3.68 -9.49
N ASP A 66 21.24 4.24 -8.30
CA ASP A 66 22.28 4.02 -7.28
C ASP A 66 21.87 3.06 -6.15
N LEU A 67 20.61 2.63 -6.13
CA LEU A 67 20.12 1.67 -5.14
C LEU A 67 20.39 0.23 -5.59
N ASP A 68 20.74 -0.62 -4.63
CA ASP A 68 20.86 -2.05 -4.87
C ASP A 68 19.48 -2.76 -4.95
N GLU A 69 19.49 -4.03 -5.30
CA GLU A 69 18.28 -4.85 -5.44
C GLU A 69 17.50 -4.95 -4.13
N GLY A 70 18.19 -5.10 -2.99
CA GLY A 70 17.58 -5.20 -1.67
C GLY A 70 16.81 -3.93 -1.30
N ASP A 71 17.42 -2.77 -1.52
CA ASP A 71 16.79 -1.47 -1.29
C ASP A 71 15.60 -1.25 -2.24
N LEU A 72 15.74 -1.54 -3.53
CA LEU A 72 14.65 -1.45 -4.50
C LEU A 72 13.46 -2.35 -4.11
N SER A 73 13.73 -3.59 -3.70
CA SER A 73 12.71 -4.54 -3.26
C SER A 73 12.01 -4.09 -1.99
N ARG A 74 12.75 -3.55 -1.02
CA ARG A 74 12.22 -2.99 0.23
C ARG A 74 11.33 -1.79 -0.02
N VAL A 75 11.77 -0.84 -0.83
CA VAL A 75 10.99 0.35 -1.20
C VAL A 75 9.71 -0.06 -1.93
N ARG A 76 9.81 -0.96 -2.92
CA ARG A 76 8.64 -1.50 -3.63
C ARG A 76 7.64 -2.10 -2.66
N ALA A 77 8.07 -3.01 -1.77
CA ALA A 77 7.18 -3.66 -0.81
C ALA A 77 6.42 -2.63 0.06
N ASN A 78 7.06 -1.51 0.42
CA ASN A 78 6.39 -0.45 1.17
C ASN A 78 5.41 0.37 0.34
N LEU A 79 5.65 0.54 -0.95
CA LEU A 79 4.78 1.29 -1.86
C LEU A 79 3.55 0.49 -2.32
N VAL A 80 3.64 -0.85 -2.32
CA VAL A 80 2.53 -1.72 -2.75
C VAL A 80 1.81 -2.41 -1.59
N LYS A 81 2.22 -2.17 -0.33
CA LYS A 81 1.51 -2.72 0.82
C LYS A 81 0.10 -2.16 0.95
N GLN A 82 -0.80 -2.93 1.57
CA GLN A 82 -2.22 -2.56 1.77
C GLN A 82 -2.42 -1.12 2.22
N GLN A 83 -1.60 -0.62 3.18
CA GLN A 83 -1.75 0.74 3.69
C GLN A 83 -1.49 1.80 2.63
N ALA A 84 -0.44 1.64 1.82
CA ALA A 84 -0.12 2.58 0.75
C ALA A 84 -1.19 2.58 -0.36
N LEU A 85 -1.69 1.40 -0.73
CA LEU A 85 -2.78 1.27 -1.70
C LEU A 85 -4.08 1.88 -1.18
N TYR A 86 -4.37 1.70 0.11
CA TYR A 86 -5.51 2.33 0.77
C TYR A 86 -5.45 3.86 0.69
N GLU A 87 -4.29 4.46 0.94
CA GLU A 87 -4.10 5.91 0.85
C GLU A 87 -4.35 6.43 -0.57
N ILE A 88 -3.85 5.72 -1.59
CA ILE A 88 -4.16 6.04 -3.00
C ILE A 88 -5.65 5.91 -3.28
N ALA A 89 -6.28 4.83 -2.82
CA ALA A 89 -7.71 4.59 -2.98
C ALA A 89 -8.57 5.70 -2.35
N GLN A 90 -8.10 6.27 -1.22
CA GLN A 90 -8.75 7.42 -0.59
C GLN A 90 -8.66 8.69 -1.46
N THR A 91 -7.50 8.97 -2.09
CA THR A 91 -7.37 10.15 -2.99
C THR A 91 -8.32 10.05 -4.19
N LEU A 92 -8.62 8.83 -4.62
CA LEU A 92 -9.59 8.55 -5.68
C LEU A 92 -11.04 8.54 -5.18
N SER A 93 -11.27 8.61 -3.86
CA SER A 93 -12.59 8.42 -3.21
C SER A 93 -13.25 7.11 -3.62
N LEU A 94 -12.49 6.00 -3.74
CA LEU A 94 -13.01 4.70 -4.19
C LEU A 94 -14.16 4.19 -3.33
N SER A 95 -14.20 4.55 -2.05
CA SER A 95 -15.30 4.22 -1.12
C SER A 95 -16.68 4.59 -1.65
N ASP A 96 -16.79 5.66 -2.42
CA ASP A 96 -18.06 6.19 -2.92
C ASP A 96 -18.64 5.34 -4.07
N TYR A 97 -17.75 4.62 -4.76
CA TYR A 97 -18.07 3.83 -5.95
C TYR A 97 -18.24 2.34 -5.67
N LEU A 98 -17.86 1.86 -4.47
CA LEU A 98 -17.91 0.45 -4.11
C LEU A 98 -19.34 -0.11 -4.11
N ARG A 99 -19.48 -1.30 -4.67
CA ARG A 99 -20.70 -2.12 -4.64
C ARG A 99 -20.49 -3.27 -3.66
N LEU A 100 -21.10 -3.12 -2.48
CA LEU A 100 -21.00 -4.06 -1.36
C LEU A 100 -22.38 -4.69 -1.09
N GLY A 101 -22.38 -5.91 -0.58
CA GLY A 101 -23.59 -6.53 -0.04
C GLY A 101 -24.04 -5.85 1.25
N GLU A 102 -25.31 -6.01 1.61
CA GLU A 102 -25.91 -5.32 2.77
C GLU A 102 -25.16 -5.57 4.09
N GLY A 103 -24.70 -6.79 4.32
CA GLY A 103 -23.93 -7.14 5.53
C GLY A 103 -22.63 -6.34 5.61
N GLU A 104 -21.88 -6.28 4.50
CA GLU A 104 -20.61 -5.56 4.42
C GLU A 104 -20.81 -4.03 4.51
N LEU A 105 -21.89 -3.51 3.93
CA LEU A 105 -22.27 -2.10 4.09
C LEU A 105 -22.57 -1.74 5.55
N LYS A 106 -23.33 -2.58 6.25
CA LYS A 106 -23.70 -2.37 7.66
C LYS A 106 -22.49 -2.44 8.60
N SER A 107 -21.49 -3.29 8.27
CA SER A 107 -20.24 -3.42 9.04
C SER A 107 -19.20 -2.33 8.71
N GLY A 108 -19.50 -1.38 7.82
CA GLY A 108 -18.60 -0.30 7.45
C GLY A 108 -17.52 -0.71 6.45
N GLY A 109 -17.74 -1.79 5.68
CA GLY A 109 -16.79 -2.32 4.71
C GLY A 109 -16.26 -1.31 3.68
N PHE A 110 -17.05 -0.29 3.34
CA PHE A 110 -16.66 0.79 2.45
C PHE A 110 -15.51 1.68 2.99
N ARG A 111 -15.15 1.54 4.27
CA ARG A 111 -14.01 2.22 4.91
C ARG A 111 -12.87 1.26 5.24
N ARG A 112 -13.02 -0.04 4.98
CA ARG A 112 -12.06 -1.06 5.35
C ARG A 112 -10.82 -0.96 4.44
N PRO A 113 -9.61 -0.77 5.00
CA PRO A 113 -8.39 -0.59 4.21
C PRO A 113 -8.14 -1.71 3.22
N SER A 114 -8.36 -2.98 3.60
CA SER A 114 -8.16 -4.11 2.68
C SER A 114 -9.09 -4.04 1.46
N ILE A 115 -10.41 -3.81 1.67
CA ILE A 115 -11.38 -3.73 0.56
C ILE A 115 -11.03 -2.62 -0.42
N LEU A 116 -10.53 -1.48 0.07
CA LEU A 116 -10.17 -0.35 -0.78
C LEU A 116 -8.85 -0.59 -1.53
N ALA A 117 -7.87 -1.24 -0.89
CA ALA A 117 -6.63 -1.66 -1.53
C ALA A 117 -6.90 -2.68 -2.65
N ASP A 118 -7.64 -3.76 -2.35
CA ASP A 118 -8.05 -4.81 -3.29
C ASP A 118 -8.83 -4.21 -4.48
N THR A 119 -9.66 -3.20 -4.22
CA THR A 119 -10.41 -2.49 -5.28
C THR A 119 -9.47 -1.67 -6.18
N LEU A 120 -8.44 -1.03 -5.66
CA LEU A 120 -7.45 -0.31 -6.47
C LEU A 120 -6.68 -1.25 -7.38
N GLU A 121 -6.27 -2.41 -6.86
CA GLU A 121 -5.65 -3.46 -7.68
C GLU A 121 -6.61 -3.93 -8.76
N ALA A 122 -7.88 -4.20 -8.41
CA ALA A 122 -8.88 -4.62 -9.38
C ALA A 122 -9.12 -3.59 -10.47
N VAL A 123 -9.13 -2.29 -10.14
CA VAL A 123 -9.23 -1.20 -11.13
C VAL A 123 -8.01 -1.21 -12.04
N THR A 124 -6.81 -1.43 -11.50
CA THR A 124 -5.57 -1.57 -12.30
C THR A 124 -5.67 -2.75 -13.28
N GLY A 125 -6.13 -3.90 -12.82
CA GLY A 125 -6.38 -5.08 -13.67
C GLY A 125 -7.43 -4.82 -14.75
N ALA A 126 -8.48 -4.06 -14.41
CA ALA A 126 -9.52 -3.67 -15.36
C ALA A 126 -8.97 -2.73 -16.46
N ILE A 127 -8.15 -1.73 -16.10
CA ILE A 127 -7.49 -0.84 -17.07
C ILE A 127 -6.60 -1.64 -18.00
N PHE A 128 -5.82 -2.60 -17.46
CA PHE A 128 -4.98 -3.46 -18.27
C PHE A 128 -5.77 -4.29 -19.29
N LEU A 129 -6.92 -4.86 -18.90
CA LEU A 129 -7.76 -5.64 -19.82
C LEU A 129 -8.50 -4.79 -20.85
N ASP A 130 -8.71 -3.53 -20.55
CA ASP A 130 -9.41 -2.57 -21.42
C ASP A 130 -8.46 -1.90 -22.41
N GLY A 131 -7.35 -1.33 -21.90
CA GLY A 131 -6.43 -0.47 -22.65
C GLY A 131 -5.00 -0.99 -22.77
N GLY A 132 -4.70 -2.19 -22.21
CA GLY A 132 -3.37 -2.78 -22.25
C GLY A 132 -2.40 -2.23 -21.21
N PHE A 133 -1.15 -2.70 -21.30
CA PHE A 133 -0.11 -2.39 -20.30
C PHE A 133 0.23 -0.89 -20.23
N ASP A 134 0.36 -0.23 -21.38
CA ASP A 134 0.73 1.19 -21.43
C ASP A 134 -0.33 2.10 -20.79
N ALA A 135 -1.61 1.77 -20.93
CA ALA A 135 -2.69 2.47 -20.26
C ALA A 135 -2.62 2.31 -18.74
N ALA A 136 -2.43 1.07 -18.24
CA ALA A 136 -2.26 0.80 -16.83
C ALA A 136 -1.01 1.49 -16.27
N LYS A 137 0.11 1.42 -16.96
CA LYS A 137 1.37 2.10 -16.61
C LYS A 137 1.19 3.62 -16.51
N THR A 138 0.54 4.24 -17.48
CA THR A 138 0.28 5.69 -17.49
C THR A 138 -0.58 6.11 -16.29
N CYS A 139 -1.65 5.36 -16.00
CA CYS A 139 -2.51 5.60 -14.85
C CYS A 139 -1.71 5.47 -13.54
N LEU A 140 -0.99 4.37 -13.34
CA LEU A 140 -0.21 4.13 -12.12
C LEU A 140 0.90 5.19 -11.94
N ARG A 141 1.63 5.57 -12.99
CA ARG A 141 2.63 6.65 -12.92
C ARG A 141 2.02 7.96 -12.43
N LYS A 142 0.82 8.30 -12.87
CA LYS A 142 0.10 9.49 -12.39
C LYS A 142 -0.21 9.37 -10.89
N LEU A 143 -0.75 8.23 -10.45
CA LEU A 143 -1.13 8.01 -9.05
C LEU A 143 0.06 8.01 -8.10
N TYR A 144 1.17 7.41 -8.51
CA TYR A 144 2.38 7.32 -7.68
C TYR A 144 3.29 8.55 -7.75
N SER A 145 3.08 9.49 -8.68
CA SER A 145 3.97 10.64 -8.91
C SER A 145 4.19 11.47 -7.64
N ILE A 146 3.13 11.78 -6.90
CA ILE A 146 3.18 12.56 -5.67
C ILE A 146 3.89 11.76 -4.56
N ILE A 147 3.53 10.50 -4.40
CA ILE A 147 4.10 9.62 -3.37
C ILE A 147 5.61 9.51 -3.56
N LEU A 148 6.03 9.18 -4.77
CA LEU A 148 7.46 9.04 -5.09
C LEU A 148 8.25 10.35 -4.95
N SER A 149 7.62 11.51 -5.03
CA SER A 149 8.29 12.79 -4.79
C SER A 149 8.63 13.03 -3.32
N GLN A 150 7.93 12.34 -2.40
CA GLN A 150 8.05 12.50 -0.96
C GLN A 150 8.83 11.35 -0.28
N VAL A 151 9.08 10.27 -1.02
CA VAL A 151 9.78 9.08 -0.49
C VAL A 151 11.28 9.32 -0.43
N ASP A 152 11.87 9.14 0.74
CA ASP A 152 13.29 8.91 0.90
C ASP A 152 13.58 7.39 0.83
N PRO A 153 14.20 6.90 -0.26
CA PRO A 153 14.44 5.47 -0.43
C PRO A 153 15.43 4.90 0.58
N LYS A 154 16.25 5.74 1.22
CA LYS A 154 17.23 5.29 2.22
C LYS A 154 16.61 4.92 3.55
N THR A 155 15.48 5.53 3.88
CA THR A 155 14.80 5.34 5.17
C THR A 155 13.49 4.57 5.07
N LEU A 156 12.78 4.66 3.93
CA LEU A 156 11.47 4.03 3.76
C LEU A 156 11.54 2.52 4.01
N GLY A 157 10.74 2.06 4.98
CA GLY A 157 10.60 0.63 5.31
C GLY A 157 11.74 0.04 6.10
N LYS A 158 12.71 0.85 6.56
CA LYS A 158 13.68 0.45 7.59
C LYS A 158 13.08 0.75 8.96
N ASP A 159 13.23 -0.21 9.86
CA ASP A 159 12.92 0.02 11.27
C ASP A 159 14.03 0.85 11.95
N ASP A 160 13.69 1.48 13.07
CA ASP A 160 14.61 2.35 13.81
C ASP A 160 15.88 1.63 14.25
N LYS A 161 15.81 0.33 14.54
CA LYS A 161 16.98 -0.50 14.89
C LYS A 161 17.93 -0.63 13.72
N THR A 162 17.42 -0.90 12.52
CA THR A 162 18.22 -0.98 11.28
C THR A 162 18.84 0.37 10.96
N LEU A 163 18.07 1.46 11.05
CA LEU A 163 18.58 2.82 10.82
C LEU A 163 19.71 3.17 11.79
N LEU A 164 19.55 2.83 13.08
CA LEU A 164 20.59 3.06 14.09
C LEU A 164 21.85 2.26 13.81
N GLN A 165 21.72 0.98 13.43
CA GLN A 165 22.85 0.11 13.10
C GLN A 165 23.63 0.63 11.89
N GLU A 166 22.94 1.00 10.81
CA GLU A 166 23.57 1.57 9.61
C GLU A 166 24.26 2.92 9.91
N CYS A 167 23.62 3.75 10.74
CA CYS A 167 24.21 5.01 11.18
C CYS A 167 25.52 4.77 11.93
N LEU A 168 25.54 3.88 12.92
CA LEU A 168 26.75 3.57 13.66
C LEU A 168 27.85 2.97 12.78
N GLN A 169 27.48 2.07 11.86
CA GLN A 169 28.43 1.48 10.91
C GLN A 169 29.05 2.53 9.98
N SER A 170 28.26 3.51 9.51
CA SER A 170 28.78 4.59 8.66
C SER A 170 29.83 5.44 9.36
N TYR A 171 29.79 5.55 10.68
CA TYR A 171 30.80 6.20 11.52
C TYR A 171 31.88 5.24 12.03
N GLN A 172 31.89 3.96 11.57
CA GLN A 172 32.80 2.92 12.05
C GLN A 172 32.74 2.67 13.56
N LEU A 173 31.56 2.90 14.16
CA LEU A 173 31.30 2.66 15.58
C LEU A 173 30.75 1.25 15.79
N PRO A 174 31.00 0.65 16.99
CA PRO A 174 30.45 -0.63 17.38
C PRO A 174 28.91 -0.62 17.35
N LEU A 175 28.30 -1.75 16.99
CA LEU A 175 26.85 -1.91 16.99
C LEU A 175 26.27 -1.77 18.41
N PRO A 176 24.99 -1.36 18.53
CA PRO A 176 24.32 -1.26 19.81
C PRO A 176 24.06 -2.65 20.39
N THR A 177 24.04 -2.73 21.72
CA THR A 177 23.65 -3.93 22.46
C THR A 177 22.23 -3.76 22.99
N TYR A 178 21.40 -4.80 22.87
CA TYR A 178 20.03 -4.81 23.36
C TYR A 178 19.87 -5.82 24.47
N ASN A 179 19.44 -5.39 25.66
CA ASN A 179 19.24 -6.23 26.82
C ASN A 179 17.76 -6.15 27.25
N VAL A 180 17.12 -7.29 27.42
CA VAL A 180 15.79 -7.34 28.06
C VAL A 180 15.98 -7.07 29.55
N THR A 181 15.42 -5.97 30.04
CA THR A 181 15.51 -5.54 31.43
C THR A 181 14.27 -5.86 32.25
N GLY A 182 13.15 -6.15 31.59
CA GLY A 182 11.91 -6.53 32.23
C GLY A 182 11.01 -7.33 31.28
N THR A 183 10.14 -8.15 31.84
CA THR A 183 9.09 -8.86 31.13
C THR A 183 7.82 -8.78 31.95
N SER A 184 6.72 -8.31 31.36
CA SER A 184 5.41 -8.19 31.99
C SER A 184 4.32 -8.78 31.10
N GLY A 185 3.11 -8.98 31.63
CA GLY A 185 1.96 -9.54 30.91
C GLY A 185 1.84 -11.06 30.94
N ALA A 186 0.71 -11.56 30.43
CA ALA A 186 0.41 -13.00 30.35
C ALA A 186 1.19 -13.65 29.19
N ALA A 187 1.40 -14.97 29.25
CA ALA A 187 2.21 -15.71 28.26
C ALA A 187 1.83 -15.50 26.78
N HIS A 188 0.58 -15.14 26.49
CA HIS A 188 0.08 -14.86 25.15
C HIS A 188 0.09 -13.37 24.78
N ASN A 189 0.49 -12.49 25.73
CA ASN A 189 0.58 -11.05 25.53
C ASN A 189 1.70 -10.45 26.40
N GLN A 190 2.93 -10.94 26.18
CA GLN A 190 4.10 -10.47 26.92
C GLN A 190 4.58 -9.14 26.35
N GLN A 191 4.88 -8.22 27.24
CA GLN A 191 5.58 -6.96 26.97
C GLN A 191 7.00 -7.08 27.50
N PHE A 192 7.96 -6.61 26.73
CA PHE A 192 9.38 -6.65 27.05
C PHE A 192 9.90 -5.23 27.20
N GLU A 193 10.47 -4.91 28.37
CA GLU A 193 11.31 -3.74 28.49
C GLU A 193 12.71 -4.07 27.95
N VAL A 194 13.19 -3.24 27.03
CA VAL A 194 14.49 -3.41 26.39
C VAL A 194 15.34 -2.16 26.59
N GLU A 195 16.58 -2.38 27.01
CA GLU A 195 17.60 -1.35 27.08
C GLU A 195 18.51 -1.44 25.85
N CYS A 196 18.61 -0.35 25.10
CA CYS A 196 19.57 -0.15 24.02
C CYS A 196 20.80 0.57 24.54
N LEU A 197 21.98 -0.04 24.43
CA LEU A 197 23.25 0.52 24.89
C LEU A 197 24.19 0.79 23.71
N ILE A 198 24.75 1.98 23.64
CA ILE A 198 25.82 2.36 22.70
C ILE A 198 27.02 2.84 23.54
N PRO A 199 27.88 1.91 23.99
CA PRO A 199 28.98 2.25 24.92
C PRO A 199 29.95 3.30 24.40
N SER A 200 30.23 3.27 23.10
CA SER A 200 31.10 4.24 22.41
C SER A 200 30.61 5.69 22.48
N LEU A 201 29.30 5.89 22.59
CA LEU A 201 28.66 7.20 22.71
C LEU A 201 28.17 7.50 24.14
N LYS A 202 28.34 6.56 25.07
CA LYS A 202 27.81 6.62 26.45
C LYS A 202 26.29 6.86 26.50
N VAL A 203 25.58 6.24 25.55
CA VAL A 203 24.11 6.35 25.45
C VAL A 203 23.47 5.06 25.96
N SER A 204 22.47 5.19 26.83
CA SER A 204 21.55 4.15 27.26
C SER A 204 20.14 4.68 27.16
N VAL A 205 19.25 3.96 26.47
CA VAL A 205 17.84 4.29 26.32
C VAL A 205 17.00 3.05 26.58
N LYS A 206 15.91 3.20 27.34
CA LYS A 206 14.93 2.13 27.58
C LYS A 206 13.68 2.38 26.76
N GLY A 207 13.07 1.29 26.29
CA GLY A 207 11.81 1.27 25.55
C GLY A 207 11.06 -0.03 25.74
N GLU A 208 9.80 -0.06 25.34
CA GLU A 208 8.90 -1.23 25.33
C GLU A 208 8.70 -1.73 23.89
#